data_06986833fcc0741fd2a968e5283a61b8
#
_entry.id   06986833fcc0741fd2a968e5283a61b8
#
_cell.length_a   1.000
_cell.length_b   1.000
_cell.length_c   1.000
_cell.angle_alpha   90.00
_cell.angle_beta   90.00
_cell.angle_gamma   90.00
#
_symmetry.space_group_name_H-M   'P 1'
#
loop_
_entity.id
_entity.type
_entity.pdbx_description
1 polymer ?
#
loop_
_entity_poly.entity_id
_entity_poly.type
_entity_poly.pdbx_seq_one_letter_code
_entity_poly.pdbx_strand_id
1 'polypeptide(L)'
;MIEVKITDNILEKAKRKASSMGRINNSITKGQGNIAGFIGEEVANLFVGGKINNTYDYDIIKDGVKIDVKTKRCTSPPREYYDCSIAELSTHQKCDRYIFVRVEWHKNRPDEWKRAWVLGQIDKKEYFKKAVKLNKGDIDKSNNFVVKANCYNLKI
;
A
#
# COMPACT_ATOMS: atom_id res chain seq x y z
N MET A 1 -5.21 -11.06 8.72
CA MET A 1 -5.44 -9.60 8.69
C MET A 1 -5.36 -9.04 10.10
N ILE A 2 -4.61 -7.95 10.28
CA ILE A 2 -4.36 -7.33 11.58
C ILE A 2 -4.82 -5.87 11.50
N GLU A 3 -5.75 -5.47 12.37
CA GLU A 3 -6.19 -4.08 12.51
C GLU A 3 -5.21 -3.31 13.40
N VAL A 4 -4.85 -2.10 12.97
CA VAL A 4 -3.97 -1.17 13.68
C VAL A 4 -4.66 0.17 13.82
N LYS A 5 -4.74 0.68 15.05
CA LYS A 5 -5.20 2.05 15.29
C LYS A 5 -4.12 3.04 14.85
N ILE A 6 -4.48 4.00 14.02
CA ILE A 6 -3.57 5.08 13.62
C ILE A 6 -3.46 6.06 14.78
N THR A 7 -2.29 6.10 15.41
CA THR A 7 -1.98 7.02 16.49
C THR A 7 -1.58 8.39 15.95
N ASP A 8 -1.63 9.42 16.79
CA ASP A 8 -1.15 10.76 16.44
C ASP A 8 0.32 10.74 16.01
N ASN A 9 1.15 9.89 16.60
CA ASN A 9 2.54 9.73 16.23
C ASN A 9 2.71 9.17 14.80
N ILE A 10 1.95 8.15 14.43
CA ILE A 10 1.95 7.60 13.06
C ILE A 10 1.52 8.68 12.07
N LEU A 11 0.42 9.37 12.36
CA LEU A 11 -0.12 10.40 11.49
C LEU A 11 0.84 11.58 11.32
N GLU A 12 1.47 12.03 12.40
CA GLU A 12 2.43 13.13 12.38
C GLU A 12 3.67 12.78 11.53
N LYS A 13 4.22 11.58 11.69
CA LYS A 13 5.33 11.09 10.87
C LYS A 13 4.96 11.03 9.38
N ALA A 14 3.77 10.52 9.06
CA ALA A 14 3.28 10.44 7.69
C ALA A 14 3.09 11.84 7.07
N LYS A 15 2.52 12.79 7.82
CA LYS A 15 2.35 14.17 7.38
C LYS A 15 3.68 14.89 7.14
N ARG A 16 4.67 14.70 8.00
CA ARG A 16 6.02 15.26 7.80
C ARG A 16 6.67 14.76 6.52
N LYS A 17 6.61 13.46 6.26
CA LYS A 17 7.11 12.87 5.01
C LYS A 17 6.38 13.42 3.79
N ALA A 18 5.07 13.47 3.82
CA ALA A 18 4.26 14.02 2.74
C ALA A 18 4.61 15.49 2.45
N SER A 19 4.84 16.31 3.47
CA SER A 19 5.24 17.71 3.33
C SER A 19 6.64 17.87 2.72
N SER A 20 7.60 17.01 3.11
CA SER A 20 8.96 17.06 2.56
C SER A 20 9.02 16.65 1.08
N MET A 21 8.09 15.81 0.61
CA MET A 21 7.97 15.38 -0.79
C MET A 21 6.96 16.20 -1.59
N GLY A 22 6.20 17.09 -0.97
CA GLY A 22 5.01 17.77 -1.50
C GLY A 22 5.25 18.81 -2.64
N ARG A 23 6.46 18.93 -3.16
CA ARG A 23 6.79 19.77 -4.33
C ARG A 23 7.08 18.97 -5.60
N ILE A 24 6.82 17.69 -5.64
CA ILE A 24 6.90 16.90 -6.87
C ILE A 24 5.64 17.19 -7.69
N ASN A 25 5.81 17.93 -8.78
CA ASN A 25 4.79 18.55 -9.61
C ASN A 25 3.88 17.60 -10.43
N ASN A 26 3.59 16.36 -10.03
CA ASN A 26 2.74 15.45 -10.79
C ASN A 26 1.87 14.53 -9.94
N SER A 27 1.47 14.94 -8.75
CA SER A 27 0.55 14.15 -7.94
C SER A 27 -0.89 14.34 -8.42
N ILE A 28 -1.44 13.33 -9.08
CA ILE A 28 -2.88 13.21 -9.45
C ILE A 28 -3.80 13.35 -8.22
N THR A 29 -3.28 13.16 -7.01
CA THR A 29 -4.04 13.11 -5.75
C THR A 29 -3.85 14.34 -4.86
N LYS A 30 -3.25 15.43 -5.34
CA LYS A 30 -2.98 16.65 -4.55
C LYS A 30 -2.29 16.37 -3.19
N GLY A 31 -1.38 15.41 -3.14
CA GLY A 31 -0.64 15.05 -1.93
C GLY A 31 -1.36 14.13 -0.93
N GLN A 32 -2.67 13.93 -1.03
CA GLN A 32 -3.41 13.07 -0.10
C GLN A 32 -3.15 11.57 -0.30
N GLY A 33 -2.79 11.15 -1.52
CA GLY A 33 -2.36 9.77 -1.79
C GLY A 33 -1.06 9.42 -1.08
N ASN A 34 -0.17 10.38 -0.92
CA ASN A 34 1.11 10.18 -0.25
C ASN A 34 0.96 9.96 1.26
N ILE A 35 0.04 10.68 1.93
CA ILE A 35 -0.22 10.49 3.36
C ILE A 35 -0.67 9.05 3.64
N ALA A 36 -1.60 8.51 2.86
CA ALA A 36 -2.04 7.12 3.01
C ALA A 36 -0.89 6.13 2.83
N GLY A 37 -0.01 6.36 1.84
CA GLY A 37 1.19 5.55 1.60
C GLY A 37 2.11 5.55 2.83
N PHE A 38 2.44 6.72 3.35
CA PHE A 38 3.32 6.84 4.52
C PHE A 38 2.70 6.30 5.81
N ILE A 39 1.38 6.43 6.00
CA ILE A 39 0.69 5.74 7.08
C ILE A 39 0.86 4.22 6.93
N GLY A 40 0.69 3.70 5.72
CA GLY A 40 0.87 2.28 5.43
C GLY A 40 2.28 1.78 5.74
N GLU A 41 3.31 2.55 5.43
CA GLU A 41 4.69 2.22 5.76
C GLU A 41 4.94 2.17 7.27
N GLU A 42 4.45 3.17 8.03
CA GLU A 42 4.56 3.18 9.49
C GLU A 42 3.81 1.98 10.12
N VAL A 43 2.60 1.69 9.64
CA VAL A 43 1.79 0.55 10.09
C VAL A 43 2.47 -0.78 9.76
N ALA A 44 2.98 -0.93 8.54
CA ALA A 44 3.73 -2.13 8.14
C ALA A 44 5.00 -2.30 8.99
N ASN A 45 5.70 -1.20 9.29
CA ASN A 45 6.90 -1.24 10.10
C ASN A 45 6.65 -1.64 11.56
N LEU A 46 5.51 -1.25 12.14
CA LEU A 46 5.10 -1.75 13.45
C LEU A 46 4.93 -3.28 13.45
N PHE A 47 4.41 -3.83 12.36
CA PHE A 47 4.24 -5.27 12.21
C PHE A 47 5.57 -6.01 12.00
N VAL A 48 6.48 -5.44 11.23
CA VAL A 48 7.76 -6.09 10.85
C VAL A 48 8.86 -5.84 11.88
N GLY A 49 8.90 -4.66 12.49
CA GLY A 49 9.99 -4.24 13.39
C GLY A 49 11.30 -4.00 12.64
N GLY A 50 11.22 -3.43 11.44
CA GLY A 50 12.37 -3.08 10.62
C GLY A 50 12.76 -1.61 10.70
N LYS A 51 13.54 -1.16 9.72
CA LYS A 51 13.93 0.24 9.52
C LYS A 51 13.29 0.77 8.24
N ILE A 52 12.55 1.88 8.33
CA ILE A 52 12.02 2.57 7.17
C ILE A 52 13.16 3.26 6.43
N ASN A 53 13.26 3.06 5.12
CA ASN A 53 14.37 3.54 4.30
C ASN A 53 13.91 4.32 3.04
N ASN A 54 12.65 4.26 2.67
CA ASN A 54 12.00 5.01 1.58
C ASN A 54 12.87 5.16 0.33
N THR A 55 13.26 4.07 -0.28
CA THR A 55 13.93 4.05 -1.56
C THR A 55 12.92 3.85 -2.70
N TYR A 56 13.34 3.99 -3.93
CA TYR A 56 12.52 3.64 -5.09
C TYR A 56 12.16 2.14 -5.11
N ASP A 57 13.07 1.28 -4.63
CA ASP A 57 12.95 -0.18 -4.73
C ASP A 57 12.22 -0.81 -3.55
N TYR A 58 12.28 -0.20 -2.37
CA TYR A 58 11.67 -0.72 -1.14
C TYR A 58 11.51 0.36 -0.06
N ASP A 59 10.59 0.14 0.86
CA ASP A 59 10.24 1.08 1.92
C ASP A 59 10.86 0.71 3.27
N ILE A 60 10.99 -0.59 3.55
CA ILE A 60 11.47 -1.11 4.83
C ILE A 60 12.58 -2.14 4.58
N ILE A 61 13.59 -2.12 5.46
CA ILE A 61 14.58 -3.19 5.53
C ILE A 61 14.53 -3.86 6.90
N LYS A 62 14.52 -5.20 6.92
CA LYS A 62 14.55 -6.01 8.14
C LYS A 62 15.46 -7.22 7.92
N ASP A 63 16.52 -7.31 8.71
CA ASP A 63 17.50 -8.41 8.65
C ASP A 63 18.00 -8.70 7.21
N GLY A 64 18.28 -7.63 6.45
CA GLY A 64 18.70 -7.68 5.05
C GLY A 64 17.58 -7.90 4.03
N VAL A 65 16.36 -8.21 4.46
CA VAL A 65 15.19 -8.39 3.58
C VAL A 65 14.60 -7.01 3.22
N LYS A 66 14.50 -6.74 1.93
CA LYS A 66 13.93 -5.50 1.37
C LYS A 66 12.44 -5.67 1.14
N ILE A 67 11.63 -4.85 1.79
CA ILE A 67 10.18 -4.95 1.81
C ILE A 67 9.57 -3.70 1.20
N ASP A 68 8.71 -3.89 0.22
CA ASP A 68 7.94 -2.83 -0.41
C ASP A 68 6.49 -2.86 0.10
N VAL A 69 5.97 -1.71 0.52
CA VAL A 69 4.65 -1.59 1.14
C VAL A 69 3.64 -1.08 0.13
N LYS A 70 2.64 -1.88 -0.17
CA LYS A 70 1.56 -1.52 -1.09
C LYS A 70 0.31 -1.11 -0.32
N THR A 71 0.05 0.18 -0.30
CA THR A 71 -1.07 0.77 0.44
C THR A 71 -2.21 1.18 -0.49
N LYS A 72 -3.44 0.84 -0.13
CA LYS A 72 -4.66 1.37 -0.76
C LYS A 72 -5.60 1.92 0.30
N ARG A 73 -6.35 2.96 -0.06
CA ARG A 73 -7.44 3.49 0.78
C ARG A 73 -8.67 2.60 0.69
N CYS A 74 -9.43 2.53 1.77
CA CYS A 74 -10.74 1.88 1.83
C CYS A 74 -11.69 2.73 2.68
N THR A 75 -12.99 2.54 2.52
CA THR A 75 -14.04 3.25 3.27
C THR A 75 -14.68 2.39 4.35
N SER A 76 -14.34 1.11 4.40
CA SER A 76 -14.83 0.13 5.36
C SER A 76 -13.74 -0.89 5.65
N PRO A 77 -13.84 -1.66 6.75
CA PRO A 77 -12.92 -2.74 7.04
C PRO A 77 -12.78 -3.68 5.83
N PRO A 78 -11.55 -4.06 5.46
CA PRO A 78 -11.32 -4.95 4.33
C PRO A 78 -11.89 -6.35 4.61
N ARG A 79 -12.35 -6.99 3.56
CA ARG A 79 -12.83 -8.38 3.60
C ARG A 79 -11.72 -9.33 3.14
N GLU A 80 -11.80 -10.61 3.49
CA GLU A 80 -10.78 -11.63 3.19
C GLU A 80 -10.46 -11.79 1.69
N TYR A 81 -11.35 -11.35 0.82
CA TYR A 81 -11.17 -11.42 -0.64
C TYR A 81 -10.69 -10.12 -1.28
N TYR A 82 -10.20 -9.16 -0.48
CA TYR A 82 -9.70 -7.90 -1.05
C TYR A 82 -8.44 -8.13 -1.89
N ASP A 83 -8.40 -7.43 -3.01
CA ASP A 83 -7.31 -7.54 -3.97
C ASP A 83 -6.02 -6.87 -3.49
N CYS A 84 -4.95 -7.62 -3.55
CA CYS A 84 -3.59 -7.17 -3.33
C CYS A 84 -2.91 -6.96 -4.69
N SER A 85 -3.04 -5.76 -5.25
CA SER A 85 -2.60 -5.47 -6.62
C SER A 85 -1.25 -4.79 -6.64
N ILE A 86 -0.44 -5.14 -7.65
CA ILE A 86 0.83 -4.47 -7.99
C ILE A 86 0.73 -3.95 -9.42
N ALA A 87 0.95 -2.65 -9.60
CA ALA A 87 0.99 -2.06 -10.92
C ALA A 87 2.12 -2.67 -11.76
N GLU A 88 1.90 -2.87 -13.06
CA GLU A 88 2.92 -3.43 -13.95
C GLU A 88 4.22 -2.61 -13.91
N LEU A 89 4.13 -1.29 -13.85
CA LEU A 89 5.29 -0.40 -13.72
C LEU A 89 6.11 -0.61 -12.44
N SER A 90 5.51 -1.17 -11.39
CA SER A 90 6.19 -1.44 -10.11
C SER A 90 6.87 -2.82 -10.06
N THR A 91 6.74 -3.65 -11.10
CA THR A 91 7.33 -4.99 -11.11
C THR A 91 8.86 -4.96 -11.15
N HIS A 92 9.44 -3.86 -11.64
CA HIS A 92 10.90 -3.67 -11.75
C HIS A 92 11.58 -3.30 -10.42
N GLN A 93 10.83 -2.94 -9.38
CA GLN A 93 11.38 -2.63 -8.06
C GLN A 93 12.16 -3.82 -7.51
N LYS A 94 13.34 -3.54 -6.95
CA LYS A 94 14.26 -4.56 -6.41
C LYS A 94 13.99 -4.83 -4.94
N CYS A 95 12.79 -5.28 -4.62
CA CYS A 95 12.41 -5.76 -3.30
C CYS A 95 12.34 -7.29 -3.27
N ASP A 96 12.40 -7.85 -2.05
CA ASP A 96 12.33 -9.29 -1.80
C ASP A 96 10.91 -9.73 -1.44
N ARG A 97 10.15 -8.83 -0.80
CA ARG A 97 8.83 -9.10 -0.21
C ARG A 97 7.89 -7.91 -0.37
N TYR A 98 6.60 -8.21 -0.45
CA TYR A 98 5.52 -7.22 -0.38
C TYR A 98 4.74 -7.34 0.93
N ILE A 99 4.31 -6.20 1.47
CA ILE A 99 3.29 -6.10 2.52
C ILE A 99 2.14 -5.26 1.98
N PHE A 100 0.91 -5.74 2.17
CA PHE A 100 -0.28 -5.05 1.72
C PHE A 100 -1.03 -4.44 2.89
N VAL A 101 -1.32 -3.14 2.78
CA VAL A 101 -2.00 -2.37 3.82
C VAL A 101 -3.24 -1.68 3.23
N ARG A 102 -4.31 -1.65 4.00
CA ARG A 102 -5.47 -0.80 3.76
C ARG A 102 -5.51 0.29 4.82
N VAL A 103 -5.81 1.51 4.40
CA VAL A 103 -5.95 2.66 5.30
C VAL A 103 -7.35 3.23 5.13
N GLU A 104 -8.09 3.34 6.22
CA GLU A 104 -9.44 3.91 6.22
C GLU A 104 -9.39 5.40 5.93
N TRP A 105 -10.16 5.82 4.91
CA TRP A 105 -10.25 7.20 4.51
C TRP A 105 -11.60 7.51 3.88
N HIS A 106 -12.19 8.64 4.24
CA HIS A 106 -13.48 9.09 3.74
C HIS A 106 -13.37 10.48 3.11
N LYS A 107 -13.92 10.62 1.90
CA LYS A 107 -13.88 11.89 1.14
C LYS A 107 -14.52 13.07 1.89
N ASN A 108 -15.56 12.82 2.65
CA ASN A 108 -16.28 13.82 3.45
C ASN A 108 -15.61 14.15 4.77
N ARG A 109 -14.57 13.42 5.16
CA ARG A 109 -13.76 13.59 6.36
C ARG A 109 -12.28 13.38 6.04
N PRO A 110 -11.70 14.20 5.15
CA PRO A 110 -10.39 13.93 4.55
C PRO A 110 -9.22 13.98 5.54
N ASP A 111 -9.40 14.63 6.68
CA ASP A 111 -8.37 14.75 7.73
C ASP A 111 -8.46 13.66 8.80
N GLU A 112 -9.49 12.82 8.74
CA GLU A 112 -9.66 11.71 9.67
C GLU A 112 -8.97 10.44 9.19
N TRP A 113 -7.97 9.99 9.96
CA TRP A 113 -7.23 8.76 9.75
C TRP A 113 -7.29 7.94 11.04
N LYS A 114 -8.18 6.96 11.12
CA LYS A 114 -8.44 6.24 12.38
C LYS A 114 -7.85 4.84 12.41
N ARG A 115 -7.99 4.09 11.32
CA ARG A 115 -7.66 2.68 11.28
C ARG A 115 -6.90 2.30 10.01
N ALA A 116 -6.06 1.29 10.15
CA ALA A 116 -5.44 0.62 9.04
C ALA A 116 -5.43 -0.89 9.28
N TRP A 117 -5.24 -1.66 8.23
CA TRP A 117 -5.16 -3.12 8.31
C TRP A 117 -3.97 -3.63 7.51
N VAL A 118 -3.13 -4.44 8.15
CA VAL A 118 -2.16 -5.25 7.45
C VAL A 118 -2.89 -6.49 6.94
N LEU A 119 -3.03 -6.62 5.64
CA LEU A 119 -3.74 -7.74 5.02
C LEU A 119 -2.90 -9.01 5.04
N GLY A 120 -1.60 -8.86 4.74
CA GLY A 120 -0.65 -9.94 4.71
C GLY A 120 0.67 -9.52 4.07
N GLN A 121 1.61 -10.47 4.08
CA GLN A 121 2.91 -10.34 3.42
C GLN A 121 3.20 -11.57 2.56
N ILE A 122 3.97 -11.39 1.50
CA ILE A 122 4.34 -12.46 0.59
C ILE A 122 5.68 -12.18 -0.09
N ASP A 123 6.49 -13.19 -0.30
CA ASP A 123 7.72 -13.06 -1.07
C ASP A 123 7.39 -12.70 -2.54
N LYS A 124 8.17 -11.81 -3.12
CA LYS A 124 7.94 -11.30 -4.48
C LYS A 124 7.84 -12.42 -5.51
N LYS A 125 8.71 -13.43 -5.43
CA LYS A 125 8.67 -14.58 -6.34
C LYS A 125 7.37 -15.37 -6.22
N GLU A 126 6.91 -15.62 -4.99
CA GLU A 126 5.66 -16.32 -4.74
C GLU A 126 4.43 -15.52 -5.16
N TYR A 127 4.48 -14.19 -4.99
CA TYR A 127 3.43 -13.31 -5.47
C TYR A 127 3.20 -13.50 -6.97
N PHE A 128 4.25 -13.36 -7.79
CA PHE A 128 4.12 -13.45 -9.26
C PHE A 128 3.84 -14.86 -9.78
N LYS A 129 4.11 -15.91 -9.01
CA LYS A 129 3.65 -17.27 -9.35
C LYS A 129 2.14 -17.44 -9.22
N LYS A 130 1.51 -16.71 -8.29
CA LYS A 130 0.09 -16.87 -7.93
C LYS A 130 -0.80 -15.77 -8.48
N ALA A 131 -0.24 -14.59 -8.74
CA ALA A 131 -1.00 -13.42 -9.17
C ALA A 131 -1.51 -13.57 -10.61
N VAL A 132 -2.70 -13.06 -10.85
CA VAL A 132 -3.31 -13.00 -12.17
C VAL A 132 -3.00 -11.64 -12.80
N LYS A 133 -2.52 -11.65 -14.03
CA LYS A 133 -2.33 -10.42 -14.81
C LYS A 133 -3.68 -9.91 -15.31
N LEU A 134 -3.96 -8.64 -15.09
CA LEU A 134 -5.14 -7.92 -15.58
C LEU A 134 -4.67 -6.74 -16.42
N ASN A 135 -5.25 -6.58 -17.60
CA ASN A 135 -4.95 -5.48 -18.50
C ASN A 135 -5.94 -4.34 -18.32
N LYS A 136 -5.50 -3.13 -18.63
CA LYS A 136 -6.38 -1.97 -18.66
C LYS A 136 -7.61 -2.24 -19.54
N GLY A 137 -8.80 -2.02 -18.98
CA GLY A 137 -10.08 -2.27 -19.65
C GLY A 137 -10.69 -3.64 -19.36
N ASP A 138 -9.93 -4.58 -18.79
CA ASP A 138 -10.48 -5.85 -18.34
C ASP A 138 -11.49 -5.61 -17.19
N ILE A 139 -12.47 -6.51 -17.11
CA ILE A 139 -13.39 -6.55 -15.97
C ILE A 139 -12.91 -7.62 -15.01
N ASP A 140 -12.56 -7.22 -13.79
CA ASP A 140 -12.28 -8.17 -12.71
C ASP A 140 -13.59 -8.87 -12.31
N LYS A 141 -13.71 -10.14 -12.69
CA LYS A 141 -14.92 -10.95 -12.45
C LYS A 141 -15.25 -11.15 -10.98
N SER A 142 -14.31 -10.90 -10.08
CA SER A 142 -14.52 -11.08 -8.64
C SER A 142 -15.32 -9.94 -8.01
N ASN A 143 -15.28 -8.74 -8.60
CA ASN A 143 -15.88 -7.53 -8.04
C ASN A 143 -16.51 -6.59 -9.10
N ASN A 144 -16.54 -7.02 -10.37
CA ASN A 144 -17.02 -6.24 -11.53
C ASN A 144 -16.30 -4.89 -11.72
N PHE A 145 -15.05 -4.78 -11.22
CA PHE A 145 -14.25 -3.57 -11.36
C PHE A 145 -13.57 -3.52 -12.72
N VAL A 146 -13.70 -2.37 -13.41
CA VAL A 146 -12.96 -2.12 -14.65
C VAL A 146 -11.53 -1.72 -14.32
N VAL A 147 -10.57 -2.50 -14.79
CA VAL A 147 -9.13 -2.30 -14.53
C VAL A 147 -8.66 -1.02 -15.21
N LYS A 148 -8.12 -0.08 -14.44
CA LYS A 148 -7.70 1.24 -14.90
C LYS A 148 -6.28 1.29 -15.46
N ALA A 149 -5.44 0.34 -15.08
CA ALA A 149 -4.05 0.21 -15.53
C ALA A 149 -3.63 -1.26 -15.45
N ASN A 150 -2.67 -1.66 -16.30
CA ASN A 150 -2.13 -3.02 -16.24
C ASN A 150 -1.58 -3.32 -14.84
N CYS A 151 -1.98 -4.43 -14.27
CA CYS A 151 -1.56 -4.84 -12.93
C CYS A 151 -1.58 -6.36 -12.78
N TYR A 152 -0.95 -6.79 -11.71
CA TYR A 152 -1.08 -8.15 -11.19
C TYR A 152 -1.96 -8.09 -9.94
N ASN A 153 -2.80 -9.10 -9.75
CA ASN A 153 -3.75 -9.14 -8.65
C ASN A 153 -3.74 -10.50 -7.96
N LEU A 154 -3.73 -10.46 -6.63
CA LEU A 154 -3.74 -11.64 -5.78
C LEU A 154 -4.63 -11.39 -4.56
N LYS A 155 -5.35 -12.41 -4.11
CA LYS A 155 -6.06 -12.43 -2.82
C LYS A 155 -5.16 -13.12 -1.79
N ILE A 156 -4.91 -12.46 -0.68
CA ILE A 156 -4.07 -12.95 0.40
C ILE A 156 -4.91 -13.19 1.65
#